data_0c379f31748af69b04c3fc204553ee1e
#
_entry.id   0c379f31748af69b04c3fc204553ee1e
#
_cell.length_a   1.000
_cell.length_b   1.000
_cell.length_c   1.000
_cell.angle_alpha   90.00
_cell.angle_beta   90.00
_cell.angle_gamma   90.00
#
_symmetry.space_group_name_H-M   'P 1'
#
loop_
_entity.id
_entity.type
_entity.pdbx_description
1 polymer ?
#
loop_
_entity_poly.entity_id
_entity_poly.type
_entity_poly.pdbx_seq_one_letter_code
_entity_poly.pdbx_strand_id
1 'polypeptide(L)'
;MRYNDGMEMLMIIIFAIFVIALILAGSAWPDIPPVSQYELERRRQQNNRTAIHQLRRIAVYDDLVSLQRCVVALLLVLMVMASIGAFDFGGGVLVALAVALLYGGVGRIGWVHAIAQRFYNAVEPSFVSFAGRFPRVVRIVRSFVPPVETNLRLGSRAELEHLVRHARPSVLPPVEREQALGSLTFARKTVETVMVPRNAIKTVEQDAMVGPLLLDELHRTGHSRFPVVDGDIDHIIGVLHTRDFMSLKEAVSAQVQTVMDPNVYYIDGTQSLEQALGAFIKTRQQVFIVVNTYRETVGMVTLDDCIEALLGHAPTADDDEVYSQPVALLEPTQPRALPMGEQNDA
;
A
#
# COMPACT_ATOMS: atom_id res chain seq x y z
N MET A 1 62.47 -33.82 21.82
CA MET A 1 61.63 -34.21 20.67
C MET A 1 60.17 -34.40 21.06
N ARG A 2 59.80 -35.16 22.08
CA ARG A 2 58.36 -35.42 22.46
C ARG A 2 57.57 -34.23 22.99
N TYR A 3 58.19 -33.11 23.38
CA TYR A 3 57.43 -31.94 23.93
C TYR A 3 56.87 -31.05 22.82
N ASN A 4 57.51 -30.99 21.64
CA ASN A 4 57.07 -30.18 20.48
C ASN A 4 55.85 -30.85 19.80
N ASP A 5 55.81 -32.21 19.69
CA ASP A 5 54.73 -32.92 19.01
C ASP A 5 53.36 -32.75 19.72
N GLY A 6 53.40 -32.62 21.06
CA GLY A 6 52.16 -32.36 21.84
C GLY A 6 51.61 -30.96 21.67
N MET A 7 52.49 -29.96 21.46
CA MET A 7 52.06 -28.56 21.26
C MET A 7 51.54 -28.36 19.85
N GLU A 8 52.15 -28.96 18.84
CA GLU A 8 51.64 -28.95 17.46
C GLU A 8 50.23 -29.61 17.36
N MET A 9 50.07 -30.77 18.00
CA MET A 9 48.78 -31.46 18.03
C MET A 9 47.69 -30.61 18.72
N LEU A 10 48.03 -29.89 19.79
CA LEU A 10 47.09 -28.99 20.47
C LEU A 10 46.69 -27.83 19.55
N MET A 11 47.63 -27.20 18.82
CA MET A 11 47.34 -26.12 17.88
C MET A 11 46.48 -26.54 16.70
N ILE A 12 46.68 -27.78 16.17
CA ILE A 12 45.82 -28.35 15.13
C ILE A 12 44.36 -28.56 15.65
N ILE A 13 44.19 -29.05 16.88
CA ILE A 13 42.86 -29.17 17.48
C ILE A 13 42.20 -27.81 17.65
N ILE A 14 42.89 -26.82 18.16
CA ILE A 14 42.39 -25.44 18.31
C ILE A 14 41.98 -24.84 16.95
N PHE A 15 42.81 -25.04 15.92
CA PHE A 15 42.50 -24.62 14.56
C PHE A 15 41.21 -25.30 14.05
N ALA A 16 41.06 -26.60 14.20
CA ALA A 16 39.87 -27.33 13.79
C ALA A 16 38.60 -26.83 14.51
N ILE A 17 38.68 -26.50 15.80
CA ILE A 17 37.58 -25.94 16.58
C ILE A 17 37.19 -24.57 16.01
N PHE A 18 38.16 -23.68 15.71
CA PHE A 18 37.84 -22.38 15.13
C PHE A 18 37.23 -22.48 13.73
N VAL A 19 37.68 -23.42 12.90
CA VAL A 19 37.09 -23.68 11.57
C VAL A 19 35.63 -24.12 11.70
N ILE A 20 35.36 -25.07 12.60
CA ILE A 20 33.98 -25.50 12.86
C ILE A 20 33.11 -24.34 13.38
N ALA A 21 33.63 -23.58 14.35
CA ALA A 21 32.91 -22.41 14.89
C ALA A 21 32.65 -21.34 13.81
N LEU A 22 33.63 -21.10 12.92
CA LEU A 22 33.49 -20.17 11.80
C LEU A 22 32.42 -20.62 10.81
N ILE A 23 32.42 -21.91 10.43
CA ILE A 23 31.39 -22.47 9.55
C ILE A 23 30.02 -22.35 10.18
N LEU A 24 29.87 -22.70 11.46
CA LEU A 24 28.57 -22.60 12.17
C LEU A 24 28.10 -21.16 12.29
N ALA A 25 28.95 -20.22 12.69
CA ALA A 25 28.61 -18.82 12.84
C ALA A 25 28.32 -18.12 11.50
N GLY A 26 29.05 -18.51 10.43
CA GLY A 26 28.88 -17.93 9.09
C GLY A 26 27.73 -18.55 8.29
N SER A 27 27.28 -19.76 8.64
CA SER A 27 26.18 -20.46 7.95
C SER A 27 24.81 -20.18 8.56
N ALA A 28 24.78 -19.76 9.81
CA ALA A 28 23.55 -19.38 10.49
C ALA A 28 23.16 -17.95 10.10
N TRP A 29 21.87 -17.72 9.87
CA TRP A 29 21.35 -16.41 9.57
C TRP A 29 20.10 -16.15 10.41
N PRO A 30 19.94 -14.92 11.00
CA PRO A 30 18.70 -14.62 11.71
C PRO A 30 17.53 -14.64 10.73
N ASP A 31 16.57 -15.55 10.94
CA ASP A 31 15.38 -15.65 10.11
C ASP A 31 14.47 -14.43 10.33
N ILE A 32 14.12 -13.77 9.22
CA ILE A 32 13.07 -12.75 9.24
C ILE A 32 11.74 -13.49 9.24
N PRO A 33 10.84 -13.24 10.22
CA PRO A 33 9.52 -13.86 10.20
C PRO A 33 8.81 -13.49 8.89
N PRO A 34 8.14 -14.45 8.23
CA PRO A 34 7.44 -14.23 6.97
C PRO A 34 6.21 -13.34 7.11
N VAL A 35 5.89 -12.92 8.34
CA VAL A 35 4.72 -12.12 8.68
C VAL A 35 5.11 -10.65 8.72
N SER A 36 4.29 -9.79 8.11
CA SER A 36 4.52 -8.35 8.07
C SER A 36 4.45 -7.71 9.47
N GLN A 37 5.13 -6.58 9.66
CA GLN A 37 5.08 -5.83 10.93
C GLN A 37 3.66 -5.43 11.31
N TYR A 38 2.84 -5.06 10.32
CA TYR A 38 1.43 -4.72 10.51
C TYR A 38 0.61 -5.88 11.11
N GLU A 39 0.75 -7.06 10.55
CA GLU A 39 0.02 -8.24 11.04
C GLU A 39 0.51 -8.65 12.45
N LEU A 40 1.78 -8.46 12.75
CA LEU A 40 2.34 -8.69 14.08
C LEU A 40 1.82 -7.66 15.11
N GLU A 41 1.71 -6.39 14.73
CA GLU A 41 1.11 -5.36 15.59
C GLU A 41 -0.37 -5.62 15.84
N ARG A 42 -1.12 -6.03 14.81
CA ARG A 42 -2.52 -6.45 14.95
C ARG A 42 -2.67 -7.62 15.92
N ARG A 43 -1.82 -8.66 15.79
CA ARG A 43 -1.81 -9.80 16.71
C ARG A 43 -1.35 -9.42 18.11
N ARG A 44 -0.48 -8.44 18.26
CA ARG A 44 -0.10 -7.86 19.55
C ARG A 44 -1.29 -7.23 20.25
N GLN A 45 -2.15 -6.49 19.53
CA GLN A 45 -3.39 -5.92 20.08
C GLN A 45 -4.35 -7.01 20.58
N GLN A 46 -4.30 -8.20 19.99
CA GLN A 46 -5.03 -9.40 20.42
C GLN A 46 -4.35 -10.16 21.58
N ASN A 47 -3.32 -9.56 22.20
CA ASN A 47 -2.57 -10.11 23.33
C ASN A 47 -1.83 -11.43 23.03
N ASN A 48 -1.43 -11.65 21.78
CA ASN A 48 -0.69 -12.84 21.35
C ASN A 48 0.80 -12.72 21.75
N ARG A 49 1.24 -13.55 22.71
CA ARG A 49 2.63 -13.53 23.24
C ARG A 49 3.68 -13.79 22.17
N THR A 50 3.39 -14.65 21.18
CA THR A 50 4.33 -14.94 20.09
C THR A 50 4.57 -13.73 19.21
N ALA A 51 3.55 -12.91 18.93
CA ALA A 51 3.68 -11.67 18.17
C ALA A 51 4.54 -10.63 18.89
N ILE A 52 4.42 -10.54 20.22
CA ILE A 52 5.26 -9.63 21.04
C ILE A 52 6.73 -10.01 20.95
N HIS A 53 7.06 -11.31 21.01
CA HIS A 53 8.43 -11.80 20.86
C HIS A 53 8.98 -11.54 19.46
N GLN A 54 8.17 -11.77 18.42
CA GLN A 54 8.56 -11.53 17.03
C GLN A 54 8.80 -10.03 16.74
N LEU A 55 7.96 -9.14 17.26
CA LEU A 55 8.17 -7.68 17.14
C LEU A 55 9.47 -7.23 17.83
N ARG A 56 9.75 -7.76 19.05
CA ARG A 56 11.01 -7.47 19.74
C ARG A 56 12.22 -7.97 18.93
N ARG A 57 12.11 -9.15 18.30
CA ARG A 57 13.14 -9.73 17.45
C ARG A 57 13.42 -8.85 16.23
N ILE A 58 12.37 -8.37 15.55
CA ILE A 58 12.50 -7.45 14.41
C ILE A 58 13.17 -6.14 14.83
N ALA A 59 12.80 -5.58 15.98
CA ALA A 59 13.40 -4.35 16.47
C ALA A 59 14.90 -4.44 16.76
N VAL A 60 15.41 -5.64 17.06
CA VAL A 60 16.83 -5.91 17.39
C VAL A 60 17.56 -6.61 16.23
N TYR A 61 16.86 -6.83 15.10
CA TYR A 61 17.40 -7.59 13.97
C TYR A 61 18.73 -7.04 13.42
N ASP A 62 18.80 -5.74 13.18
CA ASP A 62 20.02 -5.07 12.70
C ASP A 62 21.19 -5.22 13.69
N ASP A 63 20.87 -5.19 14.97
CA ASP A 63 21.86 -5.36 16.03
C ASP A 63 22.39 -6.80 16.07
N LEU A 64 21.48 -7.79 15.90
CA LEU A 64 21.85 -9.22 15.83
C LEU A 64 22.74 -9.51 14.62
N VAL A 65 22.41 -8.99 13.44
CA VAL A 65 23.22 -9.15 12.23
C VAL A 65 24.59 -8.51 12.39
N SER A 66 24.65 -7.31 12.98
CA SER A 66 25.90 -6.60 13.22
C SER A 66 26.81 -7.36 14.19
N LEU A 67 26.22 -7.87 15.29
CA LEU A 67 26.93 -8.66 16.29
C LEU A 67 27.44 -9.97 15.70
N GLN A 68 26.64 -10.68 14.92
CA GLN A 68 27.04 -11.89 14.23
C GLN A 68 28.24 -11.66 13.30
N ARG A 69 28.22 -10.58 12.49
CA ARG A 69 29.33 -10.23 11.62
C ARG A 69 30.61 -9.97 12.41
N CYS A 70 30.53 -9.29 13.55
CA CYS A 70 31.68 -9.10 14.43
C CYS A 70 32.24 -10.41 14.99
N VAL A 71 31.33 -11.34 15.39
CA VAL A 71 31.75 -12.66 15.88
C VAL A 71 32.44 -13.45 14.76
N VAL A 72 31.89 -13.43 13.54
CA VAL A 72 32.52 -14.09 12.37
C VAL A 72 33.88 -13.50 12.07
N ALA A 73 34.02 -12.16 12.08
CA ALA A 73 35.30 -11.49 11.86
C ALA A 73 36.32 -11.84 12.94
N LEU A 74 35.91 -11.86 14.19
CA LEU A 74 36.78 -12.28 15.31
C LEU A 74 37.24 -13.73 15.17
N LEU A 75 36.28 -14.64 14.87
CA LEU A 75 36.62 -16.06 14.64
C LEU A 75 37.59 -16.25 13.47
N LEU A 76 37.45 -15.46 12.40
CA LEU A 76 38.30 -15.48 11.24
C LEU A 76 39.76 -15.06 11.64
N VAL A 77 39.92 -14.01 12.42
CA VAL A 77 41.24 -13.56 12.92
C VAL A 77 41.85 -14.65 13.81
N LEU A 78 41.08 -15.22 14.75
CA LEU A 78 41.55 -16.29 15.63
C LEU A 78 41.93 -17.55 14.86
N MET A 79 41.18 -17.90 13.83
CA MET A 79 41.48 -19.03 12.95
C MET A 79 42.77 -18.82 12.19
N VAL A 80 43.03 -17.61 11.65
CA VAL A 80 44.30 -17.28 10.99
C VAL A 80 45.48 -17.41 11.95
N MET A 81 45.34 -16.89 13.17
CA MET A 81 46.40 -17.01 14.20
C MET A 81 46.66 -18.48 14.55
N ALA A 82 45.62 -19.27 14.74
CA ALA A 82 45.76 -20.71 15.04
C ALA A 82 46.38 -21.49 13.86
N SER A 83 46.06 -21.11 12.61
CA SER A 83 46.63 -21.73 11.40
C SER A 83 48.16 -21.49 11.28
N ILE A 84 48.62 -20.28 11.57
CA ILE A 84 50.06 -19.94 11.55
C ILE A 84 50.79 -20.72 12.66
N GLY A 85 50.19 -20.89 13.82
CA GLY A 85 50.74 -21.67 14.91
C GLY A 85 50.80 -23.19 14.66
N ALA A 86 49.92 -23.70 13.80
CA ALA A 86 49.82 -25.13 13.50
C ALA A 86 50.65 -25.58 12.27
N PHE A 87 50.82 -24.75 11.24
CA PHE A 87 51.38 -25.14 9.92
C PHE A 87 52.55 -24.27 9.45
N ASP A 88 53.27 -23.59 10.33
CA ASP A 88 54.25 -22.56 9.99
C ASP A 88 53.66 -21.33 9.26
N PHE A 89 54.46 -20.28 9.15
CA PHE A 89 53.99 -19.01 8.60
C PHE A 89 53.48 -19.14 7.16
N GLY A 90 54.22 -19.77 6.26
CA GLY A 90 53.87 -19.90 4.85
C GLY A 90 52.69 -20.86 4.61
N GLY A 91 52.77 -22.05 5.20
CA GLY A 91 51.70 -23.06 5.10
C GLY A 91 50.41 -22.61 5.80
N GLY A 92 50.54 -21.99 6.98
CA GLY A 92 49.40 -21.50 7.75
C GLY A 92 48.58 -20.41 7.03
N VAL A 93 49.28 -19.47 6.37
CA VAL A 93 48.61 -18.42 5.59
C VAL A 93 47.83 -19.02 4.39
N LEU A 94 48.42 -19.98 3.67
CA LEU A 94 47.74 -20.64 2.54
C LEU A 94 46.50 -21.44 2.99
N VAL A 95 46.64 -22.19 4.08
CA VAL A 95 45.47 -22.95 4.66
C VAL A 95 44.40 -22.00 5.15
N ALA A 96 44.76 -20.93 5.84
CA ALA A 96 43.80 -19.92 6.31
C ALA A 96 43.07 -19.26 5.15
N LEU A 97 43.75 -18.91 4.05
CA LEU A 97 43.15 -18.35 2.85
C LEU A 97 42.18 -19.33 2.19
N ALA A 98 42.57 -20.60 2.07
CA ALA A 98 41.73 -21.65 1.51
C ALA A 98 40.43 -21.83 2.33
N VAL A 99 40.53 -21.86 3.67
CA VAL A 99 39.36 -21.96 4.55
C VAL A 99 38.52 -20.72 4.45
N ALA A 100 39.10 -19.51 4.42
CA ALA A 100 38.38 -18.26 4.28
C ALA A 100 37.60 -18.13 2.96
N LEU A 101 38.08 -18.75 1.88
CA LEU A 101 37.36 -18.80 0.59
C LEU A 101 36.26 -19.87 0.56
N LEU A 102 36.49 -21.00 1.24
CA LEU A 102 35.59 -22.16 1.15
C LEU A 102 34.49 -22.17 2.21
N TYR A 103 34.67 -21.52 3.37
CA TYR A 103 33.70 -21.60 4.48
C TYR A 103 32.28 -21.17 4.08
N GLY A 104 32.13 -20.13 3.23
CA GLY A 104 30.84 -19.67 2.73
C GLY A 104 30.16 -20.65 1.79
N GLY A 105 30.95 -21.44 1.01
CA GLY A 105 30.44 -22.51 0.16
C GLY A 105 29.96 -23.72 0.97
N VAL A 106 30.75 -24.13 1.97
CA VAL A 106 30.38 -25.23 2.88
C VAL A 106 29.12 -24.90 3.68
N GLY A 107 28.95 -23.66 4.08
CA GLY A 107 27.76 -23.18 4.80
C GLY A 107 26.45 -23.29 4.03
N ARG A 108 26.49 -23.39 2.69
CA ARG A 108 25.32 -23.57 1.84
C ARG A 108 24.83 -25.04 1.75
N ILE A 109 25.61 -25.99 2.26
CA ILE A 109 25.23 -27.40 2.29
C ILE A 109 24.06 -27.59 3.28
N GLY A 110 22.94 -28.14 2.83
CA GLY A 110 21.69 -28.16 3.58
C GLY A 110 21.77 -28.75 4.99
N TRP A 111 22.55 -29.82 5.22
CA TRP A 111 22.73 -30.42 6.57
C TRP A 111 23.60 -29.56 7.48
N VAL A 112 24.63 -28.86 6.93
CA VAL A 112 25.47 -27.91 7.68
C VAL A 112 24.62 -26.72 8.12
N HIS A 113 23.84 -26.17 7.20
CA HIS A 113 22.91 -25.08 7.49
C HIS A 113 21.89 -25.44 8.58
N ALA A 114 21.31 -26.64 8.51
CA ALA A 114 20.35 -27.11 9.51
C ALA A 114 20.97 -27.24 10.93
N ILE A 115 22.20 -27.71 11.04
CA ILE A 115 22.93 -27.78 12.32
C ILE A 115 23.26 -26.38 12.81
N ALA A 116 23.79 -25.52 11.92
CA ALA A 116 24.14 -24.14 12.25
C ALA A 116 22.92 -23.35 12.75
N GLN A 117 21.75 -23.54 12.10
CA GLN A 117 20.52 -22.87 12.49
C GLN A 117 20.00 -23.36 13.85
N ARG A 118 20.09 -24.66 14.15
CA ARG A 118 19.75 -25.18 15.48
C ARG A 118 20.64 -24.59 16.57
N PHE A 119 21.94 -24.50 16.31
CA PHE A 119 22.89 -23.89 17.24
C PHE A 119 22.60 -22.41 17.44
N TYR A 120 22.37 -21.68 16.34
CA TYR A 120 22.02 -20.27 16.38
C TYR A 120 20.75 -20.03 17.23
N ASN A 121 19.69 -20.78 16.99
CA ASN A 121 18.43 -20.66 17.72
C ASN A 121 18.60 -20.93 19.24
N ALA A 122 19.54 -21.77 19.63
CA ALA A 122 19.87 -21.99 21.04
C ALA A 122 20.61 -20.82 21.69
N VAL A 123 21.44 -20.11 20.92
CA VAL A 123 22.30 -19.01 21.41
C VAL A 123 21.61 -17.63 21.24
N GLU A 124 20.69 -17.49 20.28
CA GLU A 124 19.97 -16.24 19.97
C GLU A 124 19.36 -15.54 21.21
N PRO A 125 18.68 -16.23 22.15
CA PRO A 125 18.13 -15.59 23.34
C PRO A 125 19.20 -14.86 24.18
N SER A 126 20.42 -15.41 24.23
CA SER A 126 21.54 -14.81 24.91
C SER A 126 22.04 -13.55 24.21
N PHE A 127 22.09 -13.56 22.87
CA PHE A 127 22.42 -12.37 22.07
C PHE A 127 21.39 -11.26 22.20
N VAL A 128 20.09 -11.60 22.18
CA VAL A 128 19.00 -10.63 22.40
C VAL A 128 19.10 -10.00 23.81
N SER A 129 19.38 -10.83 24.83
CA SER A 129 19.58 -10.36 26.21
C SER A 129 20.81 -9.47 26.33
N PHE A 130 21.91 -9.82 25.68
CA PHE A 130 23.14 -9.03 25.65
C PHE A 130 22.92 -7.67 24.96
N ALA A 131 22.27 -7.67 23.78
CA ALA A 131 21.94 -6.44 23.05
C ALA A 131 21.08 -5.49 23.90
N GLY A 132 20.09 -6.03 24.64
CA GLY A 132 19.26 -5.24 25.56
C GLY A 132 20.02 -4.70 26.76
N ARG A 133 21.05 -5.40 27.25
CA ARG A 133 21.81 -5.01 28.46
C ARG A 133 22.94 -4.01 28.15
N PHE A 134 23.52 -4.06 26.95
CA PHE A 134 24.66 -3.23 26.54
C PHE A 134 24.38 -2.42 25.25
N PRO A 135 23.39 -1.52 25.24
CA PRO A 135 22.99 -0.80 24.03
C PRO A 135 24.09 0.13 23.49
N ARG A 136 25.00 0.60 24.34
CA ARG A 136 26.14 1.44 23.91
C ARG A 136 27.16 0.67 23.09
N VAL A 137 27.48 -0.56 23.50
CA VAL A 137 28.41 -1.45 22.78
C VAL A 137 27.84 -1.83 21.43
N VAL A 138 26.59 -2.23 21.39
CA VAL A 138 25.88 -2.60 20.16
C VAL A 138 25.82 -1.43 19.18
N ARG A 139 25.60 -0.20 19.65
CA ARG A 139 25.61 1.00 18.82
C ARG A 139 26.97 1.28 18.17
N ILE A 140 28.07 1.06 18.90
CA ILE A 140 29.44 1.20 18.36
C ILE A 140 29.66 0.15 17.26
N VAL A 141 29.30 -1.10 17.53
CA VAL A 141 29.40 -2.21 16.56
C VAL A 141 28.57 -1.94 15.30
N ARG A 142 27.36 -1.44 15.46
CA ARG A 142 26.48 -1.07 14.34
C ARG A 142 27.05 0.07 13.49
N SER A 143 27.83 0.98 14.06
CA SER A 143 28.46 2.09 13.32
C SER A 143 29.46 1.62 12.25
N PHE A 144 30.02 0.43 12.40
CA PHE A 144 30.98 -0.16 11.44
C PHE A 144 30.33 -1.06 10.38
N VAL A 145 29.04 -1.37 10.53
CA VAL A 145 28.33 -2.29 9.64
C VAL A 145 27.21 -1.52 8.91
N PRO A 146 27.21 -1.50 7.57
CA PRO A 146 26.13 -0.85 6.84
C PRO A 146 24.79 -1.50 7.18
N PRO A 147 23.72 -0.70 7.30
CA PRO A 147 22.38 -1.21 7.58
C PRO A 147 21.98 -2.20 6.50
N VAL A 148 21.40 -3.32 6.91
CA VAL A 148 20.78 -4.26 5.98
C VAL A 148 19.52 -3.60 5.44
N GLU A 149 19.47 -3.35 4.15
CA GLU A 149 18.23 -2.89 3.50
C GLU A 149 17.16 -3.97 3.71
N THR A 150 16.29 -3.73 4.66
CA THR A 150 15.12 -4.57 4.88
C THR A 150 14.17 -4.29 3.73
N ASN A 151 14.21 -5.11 2.69
CA ASN A 151 13.23 -5.05 1.61
C ASN A 151 11.85 -5.22 2.25
N LEU A 152 11.10 -4.13 2.34
CA LEU A 152 9.70 -4.10 2.76
C LEU A 152 8.90 -4.96 1.77
N ARG A 153 8.79 -6.25 2.06
CA ARG A 153 7.87 -7.12 1.31
C ARG A 153 6.47 -6.83 1.83
N LEU A 154 5.73 -6.07 1.03
CA LEU A 154 4.31 -5.88 1.27
C LEU A 154 3.60 -7.23 1.18
N GLY A 155 3.15 -7.74 2.30
CA GLY A 155 2.52 -9.06 2.40
C GLY A 155 1.02 -9.04 2.11
N SER A 156 0.36 -7.87 2.25
CA SER A 156 -1.08 -7.74 2.06
C SER A 156 -1.51 -6.34 1.64
N ARG A 157 -2.68 -6.26 1.00
CA ARG A 157 -3.32 -4.98 0.64
C ARG A 157 -3.65 -4.14 1.89
N ALA A 158 -4.02 -4.78 2.99
CA ALA A 158 -4.28 -4.10 4.26
C ALA A 158 -3.04 -3.43 4.85
N GLU A 159 -1.87 -4.03 4.65
CA GLU A 159 -0.59 -3.44 5.02
C GLU A 159 -0.26 -2.20 4.18
N LEU A 160 -0.49 -2.28 2.85
CA LEU A 160 -0.33 -1.13 1.96
C LEU A 160 -1.25 0.02 2.39
N GLU A 161 -2.52 -0.27 2.66
CA GLU A 161 -3.50 0.71 3.15
C GLU A 161 -3.03 1.35 4.47
N HIS A 162 -2.52 0.54 5.40
CA HIS A 162 -1.99 1.02 6.67
C HIS A 162 -0.76 1.93 6.47
N LEU A 163 0.16 1.56 5.58
CA LEU A 163 1.35 2.36 5.27
C LEU A 163 0.97 3.71 4.64
N VAL A 164 0.05 3.72 3.68
CA VAL A 164 -0.46 4.94 3.06
C VAL A 164 -1.13 5.83 4.11
N ARG A 165 -1.98 5.26 4.98
CA ARG A 165 -2.69 5.98 6.03
C ARG A 165 -1.77 6.67 7.03
N HIS A 166 -0.62 6.05 7.36
CA HIS A 166 0.36 6.55 8.34
C HIS A 166 1.60 7.17 7.69
N ALA A 167 1.61 7.38 6.38
CA ALA A 167 2.69 8.05 5.70
C ALA A 167 2.89 9.48 6.25
N ARG A 168 4.15 9.89 6.39
CA ARG A 168 4.47 11.24 6.86
C ARG A 168 4.02 12.28 5.83
N PRO A 169 3.49 13.44 6.25
CA PRO A 169 3.06 14.50 5.33
C PRO A 169 4.16 15.00 4.37
N SER A 170 5.44 14.86 4.77
CA SER A 170 6.59 15.18 3.92
C SER A 170 6.84 14.18 2.79
N VAL A 171 6.27 12.98 2.88
CA VAL A 171 6.42 11.91 1.86
C VAL A 171 5.15 11.81 1.02
N LEU A 172 3.98 11.94 1.66
CA LEU A 172 2.67 11.88 1.03
C LEU A 172 1.78 12.96 1.63
N PRO A 173 1.52 14.05 0.90
CA PRO A 173 0.62 15.12 1.32
C PRO A 173 -0.78 14.59 1.70
N PRO A 174 -1.53 15.29 2.57
CA PRO A 174 -2.84 14.81 3.03
C PRO A 174 -3.81 14.49 1.88
N VAL A 175 -3.90 15.35 0.87
CA VAL A 175 -4.78 15.17 -0.30
C VAL A 175 -4.39 13.91 -1.09
N GLU A 176 -3.12 13.76 -1.44
CA GLU A 176 -2.64 12.57 -2.16
C GLU A 176 -2.84 11.27 -1.36
N ARG A 177 -2.72 11.36 -0.03
CA ARG A 177 -2.98 10.23 0.86
C ARG A 177 -4.44 9.81 0.83
N GLU A 178 -5.38 10.74 0.86
CA GLU A 178 -6.81 10.47 0.77
C GLU A 178 -7.19 9.88 -0.59
N GLN A 179 -6.66 10.42 -1.68
CA GLN A 179 -6.83 9.87 -3.02
C GLN A 179 -6.32 8.43 -3.13
N ALA A 180 -5.11 8.17 -2.61
CA ALA A 180 -4.54 6.83 -2.61
C ALA A 180 -5.39 5.85 -1.77
N LEU A 181 -5.89 6.26 -0.61
CA LEU A 181 -6.78 5.45 0.22
C LEU A 181 -8.14 5.24 -0.43
N GLY A 182 -8.70 6.28 -1.06
CA GLY A 182 -9.93 6.21 -1.84
C GLY A 182 -9.82 5.12 -2.91
N SER A 183 -8.81 5.20 -3.76
CA SER A 183 -8.54 4.23 -4.83
C SER A 183 -8.30 2.82 -4.30
N LEU A 184 -7.55 2.66 -3.20
CA LEU A 184 -7.30 1.35 -2.59
C LEU A 184 -8.55 0.73 -1.99
N THR A 185 -9.52 1.50 -1.54
CA THR A 185 -10.74 0.99 -0.87
C THR A 185 -11.94 0.91 -1.81
N PHE A 186 -11.92 1.61 -2.93
CA PHE A 186 -13.04 1.80 -3.87
C PHE A 186 -13.73 0.50 -4.28
N ALA A 187 -12.99 -0.48 -4.76
CA ALA A 187 -13.54 -1.77 -5.21
C ALA A 187 -14.23 -2.60 -4.11
N ARG A 188 -14.01 -2.26 -2.83
CA ARG A 188 -14.62 -2.95 -1.67
C ARG A 188 -15.82 -2.21 -1.09
N LYS A 189 -15.99 -0.94 -1.44
CA LYS A 189 -17.14 -0.16 -1.02
C LYS A 189 -18.36 -0.61 -1.84
N THR A 190 -19.50 -0.70 -1.19
CA THR A 190 -20.79 -0.95 -1.85
C THR A 190 -21.50 0.37 -2.13
N VAL A 191 -22.46 0.34 -3.04
CA VAL A 191 -23.29 1.50 -3.40
C VAL A 191 -23.98 2.08 -2.16
N GLU A 192 -24.47 1.24 -1.26
CA GLU A 192 -25.12 1.66 0.00
C GLU A 192 -24.23 2.54 0.88
N THR A 193 -22.90 2.43 0.76
CA THR A 193 -21.97 3.20 1.61
C THR A 193 -21.79 4.65 1.17
N VAL A 194 -22.20 4.98 -0.06
CA VAL A 194 -22.02 6.32 -0.65
C VAL A 194 -23.29 6.94 -1.18
N MET A 195 -24.37 6.17 -1.32
CA MET A 195 -25.65 6.65 -1.84
C MET A 195 -26.25 7.74 -0.95
N VAL A 196 -27.01 8.64 -1.56
CA VAL A 196 -27.96 9.49 -0.83
C VAL A 196 -29.10 8.60 -0.32
N PRO A 197 -29.31 8.48 0.98
CA PRO A 197 -30.34 7.59 1.52
C PRO A 197 -31.74 8.12 1.20
N ARG A 198 -32.74 7.20 1.14
CA ARG A 198 -34.13 7.47 0.78
C ARG A 198 -34.72 8.72 1.43
N ASN A 199 -34.48 8.91 2.72
CA ASN A 199 -35.01 10.03 3.50
C ASN A 199 -34.38 11.39 3.15
N ALA A 200 -33.25 11.40 2.46
CA ALA A 200 -32.56 12.61 2.03
C ALA A 200 -32.80 12.94 0.54
N ILE A 201 -33.39 12.02 -0.22
CA ILE A 201 -33.71 12.25 -1.63
C ILE A 201 -34.79 13.34 -1.73
N LYS A 202 -34.52 14.36 -2.55
CA LYS A 202 -35.52 15.36 -2.95
C LYS A 202 -36.18 14.90 -4.24
N THR A 203 -37.44 14.67 -4.20
CA THR A 203 -38.28 14.24 -5.34
C THR A 203 -39.18 15.38 -5.83
N VAL A 204 -39.64 15.28 -7.04
CA VAL A 204 -40.63 16.19 -7.65
C VAL A 204 -41.83 15.37 -8.12
N GLU A 205 -43.03 15.86 -7.85
CA GLU A 205 -44.27 15.23 -8.33
C GLU A 205 -44.44 15.41 -9.85
N GLN A 206 -44.96 14.40 -10.52
CA GLN A 206 -45.14 14.38 -11.98
C GLN A 206 -46.04 15.51 -12.51
N ASP A 207 -47.03 15.89 -11.72
CA ASP A 207 -48.06 16.89 -12.03
C ASP A 207 -47.63 18.32 -11.65
N ALA A 208 -46.47 18.46 -10.98
CA ALA A 208 -45.93 19.77 -10.62
C ALA A 208 -45.69 20.63 -11.87
N MET A 209 -46.00 21.92 -11.72
CA MET A 209 -45.85 22.88 -12.82
C MET A 209 -44.40 23.39 -12.88
N VAL A 210 -43.78 23.22 -14.04
CA VAL A 210 -42.44 23.76 -14.32
C VAL A 210 -42.55 25.28 -14.39
N GLY A 211 -41.93 25.96 -13.45
CA GLY A 211 -42.00 27.42 -13.38
C GLY A 211 -40.89 28.01 -12.48
N PRO A 212 -40.82 29.36 -12.40
CA PRO A 212 -39.77 30.02 -11.60
C PRO A 212 -39.75 29.63 -10.13
N LEU A 213 -40.92 29.34 -9.55
CA LEU A 213 -41.06 28.94 -8.14
C LEU A 213 -40.42 27.58 -7.88
N LEU A 214 -40.75 26.57 -8.70
CA LEU A 214 -40.17 25.23 -8.61
C LEU A 214 -38.65 25.30 -8.84
N LEU A 215 -38.22 26.10 -9.82
CA LEU A 215 -36.79 26.27 -10.12
C LEU A 215 -36.01 26.88 -8.94
N ASP A 216 -36.58 27.90 -8.27
CA ASP A 216 -35.97 28.50 -7.09
C ASP A 216 -35.88 27.52 -5.91
N GLU A 217 -36.95 26.71 -5.71
CA GLU A 217 -36.97 25.65 -4.70
C GLU A 217 -35.87 24.62 -4.96
N LEU A 218 -35.77 24.12 -6.19
CA LEU A 218 -34.79 23.13 -6.57
C LEU A 218 -33.35 23.68 -6.51
N HIS A 219 -33.15 24.92 -6.93
CA HIS A 219 -31.83 25.60 -6.85
C HIS A 219 -31.32 25.72 -5.41
N ARG A 220 -32.20 25.97 -4.45
CA ARG A 220 -31.84 26.05 -3.02
C ARG A 220 -31.34 24.74 -2.46
N THR A 221 -31.67 23.60 -3.07
CA THR A 221 -31.17 22.29 -2.64
C THR A 221 -29.70 22.06 -3.04
N GLY A 222 -29.16 22.80 -4.00
CA GLY A 222 -27.84 22.60 -4.56
C GLY A 222 -27.70 21.39 -5.48
N HIS A 223 -28.79 20.63 -5.70
CA HIS A 223 -28.77 19.46 -6.57
C HIS A 223 -29.13 19.82 -8.00
N SER A 224 -28.61 19.06 -8.96
CA SER A 224 -28.87 19.27 -10.39
C SER A 224 -29.83 18.23 -11.00
N ARG A 225 -30.18 17.18 -10.24
CA ARG A 225 -31.02 16.07 -10.70
C ARG A 225 -31.99 15.65 -9.62
N PHE A 226 -33.25 15.46 -10.03
CA PHE A 226 -34.34 15.16 -9.11
C PHE A 226 -35.17 13.98 -9.67
N PRO A 227 -35.34 12.89 -8.92
CA PRO A 227 -36.25 11.84 -9.28
C PRO A 227 -37.71 12.40 -9.34
N VAL A 228 -38.43 12.04 -10.39
CA VAL A 228 -39.83 12.38 -10.56
C VAL A 228 -40.66 11.18 -10.12
N VAL A 229 -41.62 11.43 -9.23
CA VAL A 229 -42.46 10.39 -8.62
C VAL A 229 -43.90 10.53 -9.02
N ASP A 230 -44.62 9.39 -8.97
CA ASP A 230 -46.10 9.32 -9.06
C ASP A 230 -46.65 8.96 -7.68
N GLY A 231 -46.77 9.96 -6.81
CA GLY A 231 -47.29 9.86 -5.46
C GLY A 231 -46.39 9.24 -4.41
N ASP A 232 -45.55 8.27 -4.74
CA ASP A 232 -44.63 7.64 -3.80
C ASP A 232 -43.21 7.50 -4.37
N ILE A 233 -42.21 7.59 -3.50
CA ILE A 233 -40.76 7.44 -3.83
C ILE A 233 -40.45 6.04 -4.38
N ASP A 234 -41.29 5.03 -4.19
CA ASP A 234 -41.10 3.72 -4.81
C ASP A 234 -41.63 3.68 -6.27
N HIS A 235 -42.36 4.71 -6.71
CA HIS A 235 -42.85 4.87 -8.07
C HIS A 235 -42.12 6.03 -8.77
N ILE A 236 -40.81 5.86 -9.03
CA ILE A 236 -40.01 6.83 -9.78
C ILE A 236 -40.28 6.58 -11.27
N ILE A 237 -40.80 7.59 -11.97
CA ILE A 237 -41.20 7.52 -13.38
C ILE A 237 -40.26 8.25 -14.33
N GLY A 238 -39.31 9.04 -13.78
CA GLY A 238 -38.35 9.78 -14.56
C GLY A 238 -37.32 10.52 -13.71
N VAL A 239 -36.43 11.25 -14.36
CA VAL A 239 -35.43 12.12 -13.73
C VAL A 239 -35.51 13.50 -14.37
N LEU A 240 -35.66 14.52 -13.54
CA LEU A 240 -35.65 15.90 -13.96
C LEU A 240 -34.27 16.52 -13.81
N HIS A 241 -33.75 17.15 -14.84
CA HIS A 241 -32.49 17.87 -14.79
C HIS A 241 -32.71 19.38 -14.75
N THR A 242 -32.02 20.09 -13.85
CA THR A 242 -32.14 21.56 -13.77
C THR A 242 -31.77 22.28 -15.05
N ARG A 243 -30.83 21.73 -15.85
CA ARG A 243 -30.46 22.28 -17.16
C ARG A 243 -31.59 22.27 -18.19
N ASP A 244 -32.55 21.33 -18.05
CA ASP A 244 -33.62 21.19 -19.02
C ASP A 244 -34.59 22.37 -18.93
N PHE A 245 -34.68 23.05 -17.78
CA PHE A 245 -35.43 24.27 -17.61
C PHE A 245 -34.83 25.44 -18.41
N MET A 246 -33.49 25.48 -18.58
CA MET A 246 -32.82 26.54 -19.32
C MET A 246 -33.12 26.48 -20.83
N SER A 247 -33.52 25.34 -21.34
CA SER A 247 -33.86 25.13 -22.73
C SER A 247 -35.31 25.52 -23.07
N LEU A 248 -36.19 25.66 -22.07
CA LEU A 248 -37.54 26.09 -22.23
C LEU A 248 -37.59 27.60 -22.54
N LYS A 249 -37.51 27.94 -23.81
CA LYS A 249 -37.75 29.30 -24.30
C LYS A 249 -39.20 29.71 -23.98
N GLU A 250 -39.35 30.71 -23.09
CA GLU A 250 -40.60 31.38 -22.70
C GLU A 250 -41.60 30.53 -21.88
N ALA A 251 -41.88 30.99 -20.68
CA ALA A 251 -43.04 30.82 -19.81
C ALA A 251 -44.15 29.85 -20.25
N VAL A 252 -43.81 28.65 -20.59
CA VAL A 252 -44.81 27.62 -20.82
C VAL A 252 -45.02 26.89 -19.50
N SER A 253 -46.21 26.98 -18.93
CA SER A 253 -46.64 26.15 -17.80
C SER A 253 -46.74 24.69 -18.24
N ALA A 254 -45.58 24.02 -18.34
CA ALA A 254 -45.50 22.60 -18.66
C ALA A 254 -45.50 21.78 -17.37
N GLN A 255 -46.11 20.60 -17.40
CA GLN A 255 -45.98 19.68 -16.29
C GLN A 255 -44.64 18.98 -16.32
N VAL A 256 -44.07 18.62 -15.17
CA VAL A 256 -42.77 17.95 -15.01
C VAL A 256 -42.71 16.69 -15.85
N GLN A 257 -43.76 15.89 -15.92
CA GLN A 257 -43.85 14.67 -16.73
C GLN A 257 -43.58 14.88 -18.24
N THR A 258 -43.76 16.09 -18.76
CA THR A 258 -43.52 16.40 -20.18
C THR A 258 -42.07 16.80 -20.48
N VAL A 259 -41.31 17.13 -19.43
CA VAL A 259 -39.92 17.65 -19.53
C VAL A 259 -38.90 16.70 -18.98
N MET A 260 -39.30 15.79 -18.08
CA MET A 260 -38.40 14.80 -17.47
C MET A 260 -37.82 13.82 -18.50
N ASP A 261 -36.65 13.26 -18.21
CA ASP A 261 -36.17 12.05 -18.87
C ASP A 261 -36.90 10.83 -18.30
N PRO A 262 -37.71 10.09 -19.11
CA PRO A 262 -38.50 8.94 -18.63
C PRO A 262 -37.62 7.69 -18.37
N ASN A 263 -36.34 7.72 -18.71
CA ASN A 263 -35.44 6.58 -18.54
C ASN A 263 -34.94 6.51 -17.11
N VAL A 264 -35.46 5.63 -16.28
CA VAL A 264 -35.01 5.38 -14.92
C VAL A 264 -34.13 4.13 -14.88
N TYR A 265 -32.97 4.24 -14.30
CA TYR A 265 -32.03 3.12 -14.15
C TYR A 265 -31.89 2.75 -12.67
N TYR A 266 -31.94 1.46 -12.42
CA TYR A 266 -31.85 0.91 -11.06
C TYR A 266 -30.58 0.12 -10.86
N ILE A 267 -30.04 0.18 -9.65
CA ILE A 267 -28.88 -0.58 -9.21
C ILE A 267 -29.12 -1.18 -7.83
N ASP A 268 -28.61 -2.38 -7.58
CA ASP A 268 -28.69 -3.00 -6.26
C ASP A 268 -27.65 -2.37 -5.32
N GLY A 269 -28.08 -1.99 -4.10
CA GLY A 269 -27.24 -1.34 -3.11
C GLY A 269 -26.03 -2.17 -2.66
N THR A 270 -26.11 -3.50 -2.78
CA THR A 270 -25.01 -4.41 -2.40
C THR A 270 -23.90 -4.52 -3.45
N GLN A 271 -24.13 -4.00 -4.66
CA GLN A 271 -23.11 -3.98 -5.71
C GLN A 271 -21.92 -3.10 -5.32
N SER A 272 -20.74 -3.46 -5.84
CA SER A 272 -19.53 -2.67 -5.60
C SER A 272 -19.55 -1.35 -6.38
N LEU A 273 -18.87 -0.32 -5.84
CA LEU A 273 -18.74 0.95 -6.55
C LEU A 273 -18.00 0.81 -7.89
N GLU A 274 -17.11 -0.18 -8.03
CA GLU A 274 -16.47 -0.48 -9.31
C GLU A 274 -17.48 -0.93 -10.37
N GLN A 275 -18.44 -1.78 -9.98
CA GLN A 275 -19.54 -2.21 -10.85
C GLN A 275 -20.46 -1.05 -11.21
N ALA A 276 -20.81 -0.21 -10.21
CA ALA A 276 -21.62 0.98 -10.41
C ALA A 276 -20.96 1.96 -11.39
N LEU A 277 -19.67 2.26 -11.20
CA LEU A 277 -18.92 3.12 -12.10
C LEU A 277 -18.87 2.55 -13.53
N GLY A 278 -18.66 1.25 -13.66
CA GLY A 278 -18.72 0.56 -14.96
C GLY A 278 -20.10 0.67 -15.62
N ALA A 279 -21.18 0.60 -14.83
CA ALA A 279 -22.55 0.78 -15.30
C ALA A 279 -22.79 2.23 -15.77
N PHE A 280 -22.37 3.24 -15.01
CA PHE A 280 -22.44 4.66 -15.41
C PHE A 280 -21.76 4.92 -16.75
N ILE A 281 -20.54 4.41 -16.92
CA ILE A 281 -19.77 4.58 -18.17
C ILE A 281 -20.47 3.90 -19.36
N LYS A 282 -20.99 2.67 -19.14
CA LYS A 282 -21.64 1.89 -20.20
C LYS A 282 -22.99 2.48 -20.63
N THR A 283 -23.80 2.93 -19.68
CA THR A 283 -25.14 3.47 -19.95
C THR A 283 -25.09 4.95 -20.31
N ARG A 284 -23.98 5.64 -20.05
CA ARG A 284 -23.84 7.11 -20.16
C ARG A 284 -24.86 7.89 -19.30
N GLN A 285 -25.36 7.24 -18.27
CA GLN A 285 -26.26 7.87 -17.31
C GLN A 285 -25.43 8.51 -16.18
N GLN A 286 -26.07 9.38 -15.43
CA GLN A 286 -25.42 10.12 -14.35
C GLN A 286 -26.10 9.88 -12.99
N VAL A 287 -27.23 9.18 -12.98
CA VAL A 287 -28.01 8.87 -11.78
C VAL A 287 -28.55 7.45 -11.90
N PHE A 288 -28.45 6.70 -10.80
CA PHE A 288 -29.14 5.45 -10.60
C PHE A 288 -29.96 5.49 -9.32
N ILE A 289 -31.13 4.91 -9.36
CA ILE A 289 -31.96 4.67 -8.19
C ILE A 289 -31.46 3.37 -7.54
N VAL A 290 -31.18 3.43 -6.24
CA VAL A 290 -30.68 2.28 -5.49
C VAL A 290 -31.86 1.53 -4.89
N VAL A 291 -31.92 0.24 -5.16
CA VAL A 291 -32.97 -0.65 -4.65
C VAL A 291 -32.39 -1.76 -3.78
N ASN A 292 -33.23 -2.25 -2.88
CA ASN A 292 -32.91 -3.44 -2.10
C ASN A 292 -33.39 -4.73 -2.83
N THR A 293 -33.20 -5.88 -2.19
CA THR A 293 -33.63 -7.19 -2.69
C THR A 293 -35.15 -7.32 -2.89
N TYR A 294 -35.92 -6.47 -2.23
CA TYR A 294 -37.41 -6.41 -2.37
C TYR A 294 -37.87 -5.44 -3.47
N ARG A 295 -36.90 -4.80 -4.18
CA ARG A 295 -37.14 -3.74 -5.17
C ARG A 295 -37.71 -2.44 -4.60
N GLU A 296 -37.58 -2.21 -3.30
CA GLU A 296 -37.92 -0.93 -2.69
C GLU A 296 -36.76 0.06 -2.87
N THR A 297 -37.09 1.33 -3.10
CA THR A 297 -36.11 2.39 -3.21
C THR A 297 -35.46 2.67 -1.84
N VAL A 298 -34.16 2.42 -1.72
CA VAL A 298 -33.36 2.66 -0.51
C VAL A 298 -32.48 3.90 -0.61
N GLY A 299 -32.21 4.37 -1.83
CA GLY A 299 -31.36 5.53 -2.04
C GLY A 299 -31.24 5.93 -3.50
N MET A 300 -30.33 6.85 -3.75
CA MET A 300 -29.94 7.33 -5.07
C MET A 300 -28.43 7.48 -5.09
N VAL A 301 -27.79 7.11 -6.19
CA VAL A 301 -26.35 7.30 -6.37
C VAL A 301 -26.08 8.02 -7.70
N THR A 302 -25.13 8.95 -7.68
CA THR A 302 -24.70 9.67 -8.87
C THR A 302 -23.29 9.25 -9.29
N LEU A 303 -22.92 9.58 -10.53
CA LEU A 303 -21.55 9.41 -11.00
C LEU A 303 -20.58 10.23 -10.14
N ASP A 304 -20.99 11.43 -9.73
CA ASP A 304 -20.20 12.32 -8.88
C ASP A 304 -19.89 11.69 -7.53
N ASP A 305 -20.85 11.01 -6.88
CA ASP A 305 -20.63 10.25 -5.63
C ASP A 305 -19.60 9.14 -5.80
N CYS A 306 -19.61 8.46 -6.96
CA CYS A 306 -18.63 7.43 -7.26
C CYS A 306 -17.22 8.03 -7.45
N ILE A 307 -17.11 9.17 -8.12
CA ILE A 307 -15.85 9.88 -8.34
C ILE A 307 -15.31 10.40 -6.99
N GLU A 308 -16.17 11.00 -6.17
CA GLU A 308 -15.81 11.44 -4.82
C GLU A 308 -15.28 10.29 -3.97
N ALA A 309 -15.95 9.16 -3.99
CA ALA A 309 -15.52 7.97 -3.27
C ALA A 309 -14.17 7.41 -3.76
N LEU A 310 -13.86 7.59 -5.06
CA LEU A 310 -12.59 7.20 -5.68
C LEU A 310 -11.46 8.15 -5.29
N LEU A 311 -11.73 9.44 -5.25
CA LEU A 311 -10.79 10.50 -4.87
C LEU A 311 -10.58 10.59 -3.35
N GLY A 312 -11.51 10.03 -2.55
CA GLY A 312 -11.41 9.97 -1.09
C GLY A 312 -12.07 11.13 -0.35
N HIS A 313 -12.36 12.23 -1.02
CA HIS A 313 -13.08 13.39 -0.48
C HIS A 313 -13.83 14.11 -1.60
N ALA A 314 -14.88 14.84 -1.25
CA ALA A 314 -15.46 15.81 -2.15
C ALA A 314 -14.44 16.94 -2.38
N PRO A 315 -14.23 17.41 -3.62
CA PRO A 315 -13.50 18.63 -3.85
C PRO A 315 -14.22 19.77 -3.10
N THR A 316 -13.56 20.27 -2.04
CA THR A 316 -14.06 21.42 -1.29
C THR A 316 -13.71 22.69 -2.03
N ALA A 317 -14.47 23.77 -1.81
CA ALA A 317 -14.19 25.06 -2.43
C ALA A 317 -12.77 25.61 -2.12
N ASP A 318 -12.12 25.13 -1.05
CA ASP A 318 -10.72 25.42 -0.73
C ASP A 318 -9.73 24.64 -1.63
N ASP A 319 -10.15 23.51 -2.20
CA ASP A 319 -9.36 22.78 -3.20
C ASP A 319 -9.42 23.45 -4.57
N ASP A 320 -10.44 24.24 -4.84
CA ASP A 320 -10.57 25.04 -6.07
C ASP A 320 -9.38 26.00 -6.29
N GLU A 321 -8.71 26.47 -5.25
CA GLU A 321 -7.48 27.23 -5.39
C GLU A 321 -6.30 26.39 -5.91
N VAL A 322 -6.25 25.12 -5.60
CA VAL A 322 -5.20 24.18 -6.05
C VAL A 322 -5.47 23.70 -7.49
N TYR A 323 -6.76 23.56 -7.85
CA TYR A 323 -7.18 23.09 -9.18
C TYR A 323 -7.57 24.24 -10.14
N SER A 324 -7.73 25.49 -9.64
CA SER A 324 -8.09 26.65 -10.43
C SER A 324 -6.92 27.36 -11.11
N GLN A 325 -5.71 26.81 -11.05
CA GLN A 325 -4.74 27.20 -12.09
C GLN A 325 -5.35 26.79 -13.43
N PRO A 326 -5.66 27.75 -14.32
CA PRO A 326 -6.25 27.42 -15.60
C PRO A 326 -5.32 26.42 -16.28
N VAL A 327 -5.81 25.19 -16.48
CA VAL A 327 -5.15 24.27 -17.41
C VAL A 327 -5.08 25.08 -18.70
N ALA A 328 -3.87 25.50 -19.06
CA ALA A 328 -3.64 26.15 -20.34
C ALA A 328 -4.05 25.13 -21.39
N LEU A 329 -5.31 25.18 -21.82
CA LEU A 329 -5.77 24.43 -22.96
C LEU A 329 -4.90 24.94 -24.11
N LEU A 330 -3.91 24.14 -24.49
CA LEU A 330 -3.16 24.38 -25.71
C LEU A 330 -4.20 24.44 -26.82
N GLU A 331 -4.41 25.61 -27.37
CA GLU A 331 -5.26 25.76 -28.55
C GLU A 331 -4.79 24.70 -29.58
N PRO A 332 -5.72 23.98 -30.23
CA PRO A 332 -5.34 23.03 -31.24
C PRO A 332 -4.51 23.79 -32.28
N THR A 333 -3.24 23.42 -32.39
CA THR A 333 -2.32 23.99 -33.35
C THR A 333 -2.97 23.87 -34.73
N GLN A 334 -3.38 25.01 -35.29
CA GLN A 334 -3.89 25.04 -36.66
C GLN A 334 -2.85 24.31 -37.57
N PRO A 335 -3.25 23.39 -38.42
CA PRO A 335 -2.32 22.75 -39.35
C PRO A 335 -1.65 23.84 -40.16
N ARG A 336 -0.33 23.96 -39.98
CA ARG A 336 0.53 24.90 -40.73
C ARG A 336 0.31 24.63 -42.21
N ALA A 337 -0.33 25.56 -42.90
CA ALA A 337 -0.49 25.49 -44.33
C ALA A 337 0.91 25.30 -44.97
N LEU A 338 1.09 24.19 -45.66
CA LEU A 338 2.30 23.95 -46.47
C LEU A 338 2.39 25.08 -47.50
N PRO A 339 3.54 25.72 -47.65
CA PRO A 339 3.71 26.72 -48.72
C PRO A 339 3.49 26.00 -50.06
N MET A 340 2.52 26.50 -50.85
CA MET A 340 2.31 26.07 -52.22
C MET A 340 3.57 26.39 -52.99
N GLY A 341 4.18 25.35 -53.55
CA GLY A 341 5.39 25.45 -54.37
C GLY A 341 5.16 26.45 -55.54
N GLU A 342 6.08 27.39 -55.68
CA GLU A 342 6.21 28.18 -56.86
C GLU A 342 6.35 27.24 -58.07
N GLN A 343 5.36 27.24 -58.95
CA GLN A 343 5.49 26.75 -60.31
C GLN A 343 6.46 27.69 -61.05
N ASN A 344 7.68 27.21 -61.23
CA ASN A 344 8.58 27.82 -62.23
C ASN A 344 8.08 27.46 -63.62
N ASP A 345 7.47 28.44 -64.28
CA ASP A 345 7.38 28.47 -65.74
C ASP A 345 8.73 28.92 -66.31
N ALA A 346 9.39 27.97 -67.02
CA ALA A 346 10.31 28.27 -68.12
C ALA A 346 10.59 26.94 -68.89
#